data_b2940d6b9869db5405dff27b4441536d
#
_entry.id   b2940d6b9869db5405dff27b4441536d
#
_cell.length_a   1.000
_cell.length_b   1.000
_cell.length_c   1.000
_cell.angle_alpha   90.00
_cell.angle_beta   90.00
_cell.angle_gamma   90.00
#
_symmetry.space_group_name_H-M   'P 1'
#
loop_
_entity.id
_entity.type
_entity.pdbx_description
1 polymer ?
#
loop_
_entity_poly.entity_id
_entity_poly.type
_entity_poly.pdbx_seq_one_letter_code
_entity_poly.pdbx_strand_id
1 'polypeptide(L)'
;MEILEIAQDVAERSGGAFDVTIAPISRLWDFDSERQEVPDIDTIDALLPNVGYEFLRLDTEENTASLKNLDNAVDLGGVGKGAACDAAIEAYAETGAEA
;
A
#
# COMPACT_ATOMS: atom_id res chain seq x y z
N MET A 1 -3.43 10.96 3.72
CA MET A 1 -4.21 11.02 2.46
C MET A 1 -3.31 11.06 1.22
N GLU A 2 -2.31 11.93 1.20
CA GLU A 2 -1.40 12.06 0.05
C GLU A 2 -0.73 10.75 -0.37
N ILE A 3 -0.24 9.97 0.58
CA ILE A 3 0.39 8.66 0.30
C ILE A 3 -0.61 7.71 -0.36
N LEU A 4 -1.84 7.68 0.15
CA LEU A 4 -2.89 6.82 -0.41
C LEU A 4 -3.30 7.27 -1.82
N GLU A 5 -3.33 8.57 -2.09
CA GLU A 5 -3.62 9.10 -3.43
C GLU A 5 -2.55 8.69 -4.43
N ILE A 6 -1.27 8.79 -4.05
CA ILE A 6 -0.15 8.35 -4.89
C ILE A 6 -0.24 6.85 -5.15
N ALA A 7 -0.48 6.05 -4.11
CA ALA A 7 -0.62 4.60 -4.24
C ALA A 7 -1.74 4.22 -5.21
N GLN A 8 -2.88 4.90 -5.12
CA GLN A 8 -4.02 4.66 -5.97
C GLN A 8 -3.76 5.05 -7.43
N ASP A 9 -3.07 6.18 -7.64
CA ASP A 9 -2.68 6.62 -8.98
C ASP A 9 -1.74 5.61 -9.66
N VAL A 10 -0.75 5.11 -8.93
CA VAL A 10 0.17 4.09 -9.47
C VAL A 10 -0.56 2.77 -9.74
N ALA A 11 -1.50 2.39 -8.88
CA ALA A 11 -2.30 1.18 -9.10
C ALA A 11 -3.09 1.27 -10.41
N GLU A 12 -3.74 2.39 -10.65
CA GLU A 12 -4.51 2.63 -11.88
C GLU A 12 -3.60 2.63 -13.12
N ARG A 13 -2.49 3.35 -13.06
CA ARG A 13 -1.55 3.46 -14.18
C ARG A 13 -0.88 2.14 -14.53
N SER A 14 -0.65 1.29 -13.54
CA SER A 14 -0.01 -0.02 -13.74
C SER A 14 -1.01 -1.13 -14.09
N GLY A 15 -2.32 -0.80 -14.16
CA GLY A 15 -3.35 -1.81 -14.38
C GLY A 15 -3.44 -2.82 -13.25
N GLY A 16 -3.14 -2.42 -12.02
CA GLY A 16 -3.18 -3.29 -10.85
C GLY A 16 -1.90 -4.09 -10.61
N ALA A 17 -0.86 -3.91 -11.44
CA ALA A 17 0.43 -4.57 -11.21
C ALA A 17 1.06 -4.11 -9.89
N PHE A 18 0.91 -2.84 -9.55
CA PHE A 18 1.15 -2.31 -8.21
C PHE A 18 -0.19 -2.15 -7.52
N ASP A 19 -0.33 -2.68 -6.31
CA ASP A 19 -1.60 -2.62 -5.58
C ASP A 19 -1.35 -2.70 -4.07
N VAL A 20 -1.65 -1.62 -3.34
CA VAL A 20 -1.47 -1.58 -1.89
C VAL A 20 -2.45 -2.48 -1.14
N THR A 21 -3.52 -2.94 -1.80
CA THR A 21 -4.48 -3.85 -1.19
C THR A 21 -3.99 -5.30 -1.15
N ILE A 22 -2.73 -5.54 -1.50
CA ILE A 22 -2.10 -6.87 -1.47
C ILE A 22 -1.92 -7.45 -0.06
N ALA A 23 -2.14 -6.65 0.99
CA ALA A 23 -1.86 -7.04 2.37
C ALA A 23 -2.43 -8.40 2.81
N PRO A 24 -3.67 -8.80 2.44
CA PRO A 24 -4.17 -10.12 2.81
C PRO A 24 -3.28 -11.26 2.34
N ILE A 25 -2.61 -11.10 1.20
CA ILE A 25 -1.70 -12.09 0.63
C ILE A 25 -0.29 -11.91 1.19
N SER A 26 0.23 -10.67 1.24
CA SER A 26 1.59 -10.42 1.71
C SER A 26 1.83 -10.87 3.15
N ARG A 27 0.81 -10.84 3.99
CA ARG A 27 0.87 -11.32 5.38
C ARG A 27 1.15 -12.81 5.48
N LEU A 28 0.86 -13.60 4.46
CA LEU A 28 1.09 -15.04 4.46
C LEU A 28 2.56 -15.40 4.51
N TRP A 29 3.45 -14.52 4.01
CA TRP A 29 4.89 -14.78 4.03
C TRP A 29 5.52 -14.62 5.40
N ASP A 30 4.90 -13.85 6.32
CA ASP A 30 5.31 -13.71 7.71
C ASP A 30 6.83 -13.50 7.87
N PHE A 31 7.35 -12.45 7.23
CA PHE A 31 8.79 -12.17 7.16
C PHE A 31 9.45 -11.96 8.52
N ASP A 32 8.68 -11.58 9.54
CA ASP A 32 9.17 -11.32 10.89
C ASP A 32 9.21 -12.57 11.76
N SER A 33 8.73 -13.70 11.26
CA SER A 33 8.67 -14.97 11.99
C SER A 33 9.92 -15.81 11.72
N GLU A 34 10.30 -16.66 12.67
CA GLU A 34 11.35 -17.65 12.49
C GLU A 34 10.96 -18.73 11.47
N ARG A 35 9.66 -18.91 11.24
CA ARG A 35 9.12 -19.82 10.24
C ARG A 35 8.80 -19.06 8.97
N GLN A 36 9.78 -18.91 8.11
CA GLN A 36 9.56 -18.32 6.79
C GLN A 36 9.23 -19.42 5.80
N GLU A 37 7.95 -19.73 5.65
CA GLU A 37 7.47 -20.73 4.71
C GLU A 37 6.79 -20.04 3.53
N VAL A 38 6.96 -20.61 2.33
CA VAL A 38 6.22 -20.15 1.14
C VAL A 38 4.77 -20.58 1.32
N PRO A 39 3.81 -19.64 1.23
CA PRO A 39 2.40 -19.98 1.35
C PRO A 39 1.94 -20.98 0.28
N ASP A 40 0.96 -21.80 0.64
CA ASP A 40 0.31 -22.71 -0.28
C ASP A 40 -0.49 -21.93 -1.33
N ILE A 41 -0.42 -22.37 -2.58
CA ILE A 41 -1.10 -21.70 -3.69
C ILE A 41 -2.63 -21.67 -3.50
N ASP A 42 -3.22 -22.69 -2.89
CA ASP A 42 -4.65 -22.73 -2.62
C ASP A 42 -5.05 -21.65 -1.61
N THR A 43 -4.21 -21.38 -0.62
CA THR A 43 -4.43 -20.29 0.34
C THR A 43 -4.35 -18.94 -0.33
N ILE A 44 -3.37 -18.74 -1.21
CA ILE A 44 -3.24 -17.51 -1.99
C ILE A 44 -4.48 -17.30 -2.87
N ASP A 45 -4.89 -18.32 -3.59
CA ASP A 45 -6.06 -18.25 -4.48
C ASP A 45 -7.35 -17.93 -3.71
N ALA A 46 -7.49 -18.44 -2.50
CA ALA A 46 -8.65 -18.16 -1.65
C ALA A 46 -8.72 -16.70 -1.21
N LEU A 47 -7.57 -16.03 -1.08
CA LEU A 47 -7.48 -14.64 -0.63
C LEU A 47 -7.46 -13.62 -1.78
N LEU A 48 -7.17 -14.04 -3.00
CA LEU A 48 -7.11 -13.14 -4.16
C LEU A 48 -8.37 -12.29 -4.35
N PRO A 49 -9.60 -12.79 -4.13
CA PRO A 49 -10.80 -11.95 -4.27
C PRO A 49 -10.85 -10.75 -3.33
N ASN A 50 -10.03 -10.75 -2.25
CA ASN A 50 -9.95 -9.64 -1.30
C ASN A 50 -8.91 -8.60 -1.70
N VAL A 51 -8.22 -8.80 -2.82
CA VAL A 51 -7.21 -7.88 -3.35
C VAL A 51 -7.80 -7.15 -4.56
N GLY A 52 -7.74 -5.84 -4.53
CA GLY A 52 -8.21 -5.01 -5.63
C GLY A 52 -8.17 -3.55 -5.21
N TYR A 53 -7.42 -2.73 -5.94
CA TYR A 53 -7.32 -1.30 -5.62
C TYR A 53 -8.68 -0.60 -5.70
N GLU A 54 -9.65 -1.15 -6.44
CA GLU A 54 -11.00 -0.63 -6.54
C GLU A 54 -11.76 -0.69 -5.20
N PHE A 55 -11.32 -1.55 -4.28
CA PHE A 55 -11.91 -1.65 -2.94
C PHE A 55 -11.53 -0.51 -2.01
N LEU A 56 -10.45 0.19 -2.33
CA LEU A 56 -9.99 1.35 -1.57
C LEU A 56 -10.68 2.59 -2.14
N ARG A 57 -11.39 3.31 -1.28
CA ARG A 57 -12.09 4.54 -1.63
C ARG A 57 -11.50 5.71 -0.83
N LEU A 58 -11.11 6.75 -1.56
CA LEU A 58 -10.56 7.96 -0.97
C LEU A 58 -11.54 9.11 -1.17
N ASP A 59 -11.83 9.82 -0.08
CA ASP A 59 -12.60 11.05 -0.10
C ASP A 59 -11.68 12.20 0.32
N THR A 60 -11.21 12.97 -0.66
CA THR A 60 -10.27 14.05 -0.41
C THR A 60 -10.92 15.26 0.25
N GLU A 61 -12.22 15.47 0.07
CA GLU A 61 -12.96 16.57 0.71
C GLU A 61 -13.10 16.32 2.20
N GLU A 62 -13.48 15.11 2.59
CA GLU A 62 -13.63 14.71 3.99
C GLU A 62 -12.32 14.22 4.61
N ASN A 63 -11.27 14.05 3.80
CA ASN A 63 -9.97 13.50 4.21
C ASN A 63 -10.11 12.12 4.85
N THR A 64 -10.91 11.26 4.23
CA THR A 64 -11.17 9.90 4.70
C THR A 64 -10.78 8.85 3.67
N ALA A 65 -10.50 7.64 4.17
CA ALA A 65 -10.27 6.47 3.34
C ALA A 65 -11.08 5.31 3.91
N SER A 66 -11.62 4.48 3.03
CA SER A 66 -12.40 3.32 3.44
C SER A 66 -12.10 2.12 2.55
N LEU A 67 -12.28 0.94 3.10
CA LEU A 67 -12.20 -0.33 2.38
C LEU A 67 -13.60 -0.92 2.29
N LYS A 68 -13.93 -1.45 1.11
CA LYS A 68 -15.29 -1.94 0.82
C LYS A 68 -15.69 -3.13 1.70
N ASN A 69 -14.76 -4.05 1.97
CA ASN A 69 -15.02 -5.29 2.69
C ASN A 69 -14.14 -5.41 3.93
N LEU A 70 -14.62 -6.14 4.94
CA LEU A 70 -13.88 -6.34 6.19
C LEU A 70 -12.57 -7.10 6.01
N ASP A 71 -12.49 -7.96 4.98
CA ASP A 71 -11.30 -8.75 4.69
C ASP A 71 -10.27 -8.01 3.85
N ASN A 72 -10.59 -6.79 3.39
CA ASN A 72 -9.63 -5.94 2.69
C ASN A 72 -8.61 -5.37 3.68
N ALA A 73 -7.40 -5.15 3.22
CA ALA A 73 -6.34 -4.51 4.00
C ALA A 73 -5.35 -3.85 3.06
N VAL A 74 -4.59 -2.88 3.56
CA VAL A 74 -3.56 -2.19 2.79
C VAL A 74 -2.18 -2.36 3.39
N ASP A 75 -1.18 -2.40 2.51
CA ASP A 75 0.23 -2.43 2.87
C ASP A 75 0.92 -1.28 2.11
N LEU A 76 1.43 -0.32 2.85
CA LEU A 76 2.08 0.87 2.30
C LEU A 76 3.59 0.73 2.17
N GLY A 77 4.14 -0.48 2.37
CA GLY A 77 5.58 -0.74 2.29
C GLY A 77 6.22 -0.32 0.98
N GLY A 78 5.47 -0.38 -0.14
CA GLY A 78 5.97 0.00 -1.45
C GLY A 78 6.04 1.51 -1.70
N VAL A 79 5.40 2.34 -0.88
CA VAL A 79 5.35 3.80 -1.06
C VAL A 79 5.84 4.57 0.17
N GLY A 80 5.82 3.95 1.35
CA GLY A 80 6.09 4.65 2.61
C GLY A 80 7.51 5.21 2.69
N LYS A 81 8.51 4.45 2.27
CA LYS A 81 9.91 4.89 2.31
C LYS A 81 10.15 6.08 1.38
N GLY A 82 9.62 6.02 0.15
CA GLY A 82 9.74 7.12 -0.79
C GLY A 82 9.06 8.38 -0.28
N ALA A 83 7.86 8.25 0.28
CA ALA A 83 7.14 9.37 0.88
C ALA A 83 7.92 10.01 2.04
N ALA A 84 8.56 9.19 2.89
CA ALA A 84 9.39 9.70 3.98
C ALA A 84 10.61 10.45 3.45
N CYS A 85 11.25 9.95 2.40
CA CYS A 85 12.38 10.62 1.75
C CYS A 85 11.96 11.98 1.16
N ASP A 86 10.83 12.02 0.48
CA ASP A 86 10.31 13.27 -0.11
C ASP A 86 10.00 14.30 0.96
N ALA A 87 9.39 13.88 2.07
CA ALA A 87 9.11 14.77 3.20
C ALA A 87 10.40 15.32 3.82
N ALA A 88 11.43 14.49 3.94
CA ALA A 88 12.73 14.91 4.47
C ALA A 88 13.39 15.92 3.54
N ILE A 89 13.35 15.70 2.24
CA ILE A 89 13.91 16.63 1.25
C ILE A 89 13.20 17.98 1.29
N GLU A 90 11.88 17.99 1.40
CA GLU A 90 11.11 19.23 1.54
C GLU A 90 11.49 20.00 2.81
N ALA A 91 11.64 19.29 3.93
CA ALA A 91 12.05 19.91 5.19
C ALA A 91 13.43 20.52 5.10
N TYR A 92 14.39 19.83 4.46
CA TYR A 92 15.74 20.37 4.23
C TYR A 92 15.73 21.59 3.30
N ALA A 93 14.92 21.55 2.25
CA ALA A 93 14.79 22.69 1.32
C ALA A 93 14.27 23.94 2.04
N GLU A 94 13.34 23.79 2.96
CA GLU A 94 12.78 24.91 3.77
C GLU A 94 13.86 25.57 4.64
N THR A 95 14.90 24.83 5.03
CA THR A 95 16.00 25.38 5.83
C THR A 95 17.05 26.12 4.99
N GLY A 96 16.92 26.09 3.66
CA GLY A 96 17.90 26.67 2.74
C GLY A 96 19.13 25.79 2.51
N ALA A 97 19.08 24.52 2.91
CA ALA A 97 20.16 23.58 2.67
C ALA A 97 20.35 23.30 1.18
N GLU A 98 21.61 23.25 0.73
CA GLU A 98 21.96 22.87 -0.64
C GLU A 98 22.56 21.46 -0.66
N ALA A 99 22.26 20.72 -1.73
CA ALA A 99 22.77 19.37 -1.91
C ALA A 99 24.26 19.36 -2.26
#